data_14b035a42d84091165459e95b4be8d30
#
_entry.id   14b035a42d84091165459e95b4be8d30
#
_cell.length_a   1.000
_cell.length_b   1.000
_cell.length_c   1.000
_cell.angle_alpha   90.00
_cell.angle_beta   90.00
_cell.angle_gamma   90.00
#
_symmetry.space_group_name_H-M   'P 1'
#
loop_
_entity.id
_entity.type
_entity.pdbx_description
1 polymer ?
#
loop_
_entity_poly.entity_id
_entity_poly.type
_entity_poly.pdbx_seq_one_letter_code
_entity_poly.pdbx_strand_id
1 'polypeptide(L)' 'MKPSPRQTQEAHQNYKKVSDHLIREGYAPDQESADDIIKGMREEWFNFIIEE' A
#
# COMPACT_ATOMS: atom_id res chain seq x y z
N MET A 1 -15.45 10.61 -16.18
CA MET A 1 -16.14 9.44 -15.59
C MET A 1 -15.75 9.34 -14.13
N LYS A 2 -16.72 9.23 -13.26
CA LYS A 2 -16.44 9.15 -11.82
C LYS A 2 -15.97 7.73 -11.46
N PRO A 3 -14.93 7.58 -10.65
CA PRO A 3 -14.55 6.27 -10.15
C PRO A 3 -15.67 5.74 -9.25
N SER A 4 -15.91 4.44 -9.33
CA SER A 4 -16.91 3.86 -8.46
C SER A 4 -16.42 3.88 -7.01
N PRO A 5 -17.34 4.00 -6.04
CA PRO A 5 -16.94 3.95 -4.63
C PRO A 5 -16.18 2.67 -4.29
N ARG A 6 -16.51 1.59 -4.99
CA ARG A 6 -15.85 0.31 -4.79
C ARG A 6 -14.36 0.38 -5.15
N GLN A 7 -14.03 1.04 -6.27
CA GLN A 7 -12.64 1.20 -6.67
C GLN A 7 -11.85 2.04 -5.66
N THR A 8 -12.49 3.08 -5.13
CA THR A 8 -11.87 3.91 -4.12
C THR A 8 -11.56 3.12 -2.85
N GLN A 9 -12.49 2.28 -2.43
CA GLN A 9 -12.29 1.43 -1.25
C GLN A 9 -11.16 0.43 -1.47
N GLU A 10 -11.12 -0.18 -2.64
CA GLU A 10 -10.06 -1.14 -2.96
C GLU A 10 -8.69 -0.49 -2.93
N ALA A 11 -8.57 0.71 -3.50
CA ALA A 11 -7.30 1.43 -3.50
C ALA A 11 -6.86 1.74 -2.06
N HIS A 12 -7.78 2.17 -1.22
CA HIS A 12 -7.48 2.47 0.18
C HIS A 12 -7.06 1.21 0.94
N GLN A 13 -7.80 0.13 0.75
CA GLN A 13 -7.48 -1.14 1.39
C GLN A 13 -6.12 -1.67 0.95
N ASN A 14 -5.81 -1.55 -0.33
CA ASN A 14 -4.53 -1.99 -0.87
C ASN A 14 -3.38 -1.19 -0.27
N TYR A 15 -3.54 0.11 -0.16
CA TYR A 15 -2.54 0.97 0.45
C TYR A 15 -2.28 0.57 1.89
N LYS A 16 -3.35 0.38 2.65
CA LYS A 16 -3.24 -0.04 4.05
C LYS A 16 -2.56 -1.39 4.18
N LYS A 17 -2.92 -2.33 3.31
CA LYS A 17 -2.33 -3.66 3.31
C LYS A 17 -0.82 -3.57 3.07
N VAL A 18 -0.40 -2.76 2.13
CA VAL A 18 1.02 -2.60 1.83
C VAL A 18 1.75 -1.94 3.00
N SER A 19 1.19 -0.89 3.58
CA SER A 19 1.84 -0.23 4.71
C SER A 19 1.95 -1.16 5.92
N ASP A 20 0.91 -1.93 6.21
CA ASP A 20 0.96 -2.92 7.28
C ASP A 20 2.03 -3.97 7.02
N HIS A 21 2.14 -4.41 5.78
CA HIS A 21 3.16 -5.38 5.38
C HIS A 21 4.57 -4.84 5.65
N LEU A 22 4.81 -3.59 5.26
CA LEU A 22 6.11 -2.98 5.45
C LEU A 22 6.48 -2.86 6.93
N ILE A 23 5.51 -2.53 7.76
CA ILE A 23 5.74 -2.41 9.20
C ILE A 23 5.98 -3.79 9.81
N ARG A 24 5.18 -4.77 9.41
CA ARG A 24 5.28 -6.14 9.94
C ARG A 24 6.62 -6.78 9.59
N GLU A 25 7.08 -6.57 8.37
CA GLU A 25 8.33 -7.15 7.89
C GLU A 25 9.56 -6.37 8.35
N GLY A 26 9.36 -5.21 8.98
CA GLY A 26 10.47 -4.42 9.48
C GLY A 26 11.09 -3.47 8.48
N TYR A 27 10.46 -3.27 7.32
CA TYR A 27 10.95 -2.29 6.36
C TYR A 27 10.68 -0.87 6.81
N ALA A 28 9.64 -0.68 7.62
CA ALA A 28 9.27 0.62 8.13
C ALA A 28 8.99 0.53 9.64
N PRO A 29 9.51 1.46 10.45
CA PRO A 29 9.27 1.45 11.89
C PRO A 29 7.85 1.93 12.26
N ASP A 30 7.23 2.73 11.40
CA ASP A 30 5.91 3.29 11.66
C ASP A 30 5.19 3.61 10.36
N GLN A 31 3.96 4.11 10.49
CA GLN A 31 3.10 4.41 9.35
C GLN A 31 3.70 5.50 8.46
N GLU A 32 4.33 6.50 9.05
CA GLU A 32 4.91 7.59 8.30
C GLU A 32 6.04 7.10 7.40
N SER A 33 6.91 6.26 7.94
CA SER A 33 7.99 5.66 7.14
C SER A 33 7.44 4.75 6.06
N ALA A 34 6.39 3.99 6.37
CA ALA A 34 5.74 3.14 5.38
C ALA A 34 5.18 3.96 4.22
N ASP A 35 4.58 5.11 4.52
CA ASP A 35 4.07 6.02 3.49
C ASP A 35 5.18 6.49 2.57
N ASP A 36 6.33 6.87 3.12
CA ASP A 36 7.47 7.29 2.32
C ASP A 36 7.95 6.20 1.40
N ILE A 37 8.02 4.97 1.91
CA ILE A 37 8.44 3.83 1.10
C ILE A 37 7.45 3.61 -0.05
N ILE A 38 6.16 3.68 0.23
CA ILE A 38 5.14 3.46 -0.78
C ILE A 38 5.21 4.54 -1.87
N LYS A 39 5.49 5.78 -1.51
CA LYS A 39 5.62 6.87 -2.48
C LYS A 39 6.75 6.63 -3.47
N GLY A 40 7.82 6.00 -3.03
CA GLY A 40 8.94 5.66 -3.90
C GLY A 40 8.92 4.25 -4.44
N MET A 41 7.91 3.47 -4.07
CA MET A 41 7.81 2.07 -4.43
C MET A 41 7.40 1.88 -5.89
N ARG A 42 7.99 0.91 -6.55
CA ARG A 42 7.59 0.57 -7.90
C ARG A 42 6.26 -0.17 -7.88
N GLU A 43 5.47 0.05 -8.90
CA GLU A 43 4.15 -0.56 -9.03
C GLU A 43 4.23 -2.09 -8.97
N GLU A 44 5.27 -2.66 -9.53
CA GLU A 44 5.44 -4.11 -9.52
C GLU A 44 5.55 -4.65 -8.10
N TRP A 45 6.31 -3.99 -7.25
CA TRP A 45 6.45 -4.41 -5.87
C TRP A 45 5.15 -4.20 -5.11
N PHE A 46 4.49 -3.07 -5.33
CA PHE A 46 3.20 -2.77 -4.71
C PHE A 46 2.19 -3.87 -5.03
N ASN A 47 2.07 -4.23 -6.30
CA ASN A 47 1.15 -5.28 -6.75
C ASN A 47 1.52 -6.64 -6.17
N PHE A 48 2.80 -6.92 -6.07
CA PHE A 48 3.27 -8.17 -5.48
C PHE A 48 2.79 -8.33 -4.04
N ILE A 49 2.89 -7.27 -3.26
CA ILE A 49 2.46 -7.29 -1.86
C ILE A 49 0.94 -7.47 -1.77
N ILE A 50 0.20 -6.80 -2.65
CA ILE A 50 -1.26 -6.90 -2.66
C ILE A 50 -1.71 -8.33 -2.96
N GLU A 51 -1.00 -8.99 -3.86
CA GLU A 51 -1.36 -10.34 -4.31
C GLU A 51 -1.05 -11.42 -3.27
N GLU A 52 -0.27 -11.09 -2.28
CA GLU A 52 -0.06 -12.02 -1.18
C GLU A 52 -1.36 -12.24 -0.39
#